data_aa0a436c69bafdd2cd5bbf3e8b3c7c60
#
_entry.id   aa0a436c69bafdd2cd5bbf3e8b3c7c60
#
_cell.length_a   1.000
_cell.length_b   1.000
_cell.length_c   1.000
_cell.angle_alpha   90.00
_cell.angle_beta   90.00
_cell.angle_gamma   90.00
#
_symmetry.space_group_name_H-M   'P 1'
#
loop_
_entity.id
_entity.type
_entity.pdbx_description
1 polymer ?
#
loop_
_entity_poly.entity_id
_entity_poly.type
_entity_poly.pdbx_seq_one_letter_code
_entity_poly.pdbx_strand_id
1 'polypeptide(L)'
;ASVRFNNGYQVPYSDDFFRRCFLYEWVLAFHLIAVICWFAALFYLPRLFVYHVMSDDSLSIERFIVMERKLYNGIATPSMIATVVLGGWLVSMSLDYYLSQLWFQLKALLVVILIGYHFACAAHLRKLRDGVNEKSHVYFRLFNEVQVLFLVAIVILVIVKPFA
;
A
#
# COMPACT_ATOMS: atom_id res chain seq x y z
N ALA A 1 -31.24 -24.54 -6.80
CA ALA A 1 -32.31 -23.62 -6.45
C ALA A 1 -32.28 -22.45 -7.43
N SER A 2 -33.44 -21.96 -7.93
CA SER A 2 -33.50 -20.79 -8.83
C SER A 2 -34.31 -19.70 -8.13
N VAL A 3 -33.86 -18.45 -8.26
CA VAL A 3 -34.61 -17.27 -7.79
C VAL A 3 -35.46 -16.78 -8.96
N ARG A 4 -36.79 -16.69 -8.76
CA ARG A 4 -37.74 -16.22 -9.74
C ARG A 4 -37.97 -14.72 -9.52
N PHE A 5 -37.63 -13.90 -10.50
CA PHE A 5 -37.98 -12.49 -10.50
C PHE A 5 -39.38 -12.29 -11.11
N ASN A 6 -40.05 -11.18 -10.76
CA ASN A 6 -41.42 -10.83 -11.20
C ASN A 6 -41.59 -10.78 -12.73
N ASN A 7 -40.52 -10.77 -13.50
CA ASN A 7 -40.48 -10.71 -14.95
C ASN A 7 -40.33 -12.09 -15.63
N GLY A 8 -40.52 -13.19 -14.90
CA GLY A 8 -40.44 -14.54 -15.45
C GLY A 8 -39.06 -15.08 -15.76
N TYR A 9 -37.98 -14.29 -15.57
CA TYR A 9 -36.61 -14.76 -15.75
C TYR A 9 -36.15 -15.59 -14.55
N GLN A 10 -35.73 -16.81 -14.83
CA GLN A 10 -35.03 -17.67 -13.84
C GLN A 10 -33.55 -17.51 -14.03
N VAL A 11 -32.87 -16.92 -13.03
CA VAL A 11 -31.41 -16.95 -12.99
C VAL A 11 -31.01 -18.25 -12.29
N PRO A 12 -30.22 -19.12 -12.94
CA PRO A 12 -29.72 -20.31 -12.28
C PRO A 12 -28.89 -19.87 -11.09
N TYR A 13 -29.29 -20.32 -9.89
CA TYR A 13 -28.53 -20.16 -8.66
C TYR A 13 -27.31 -21.04 -8.75
N SER A 14 -26.21 -20.53 -9.28
CA SER A 14 -24.95 -21.26 -9.27
C SER A 14 -24.22 -20.94 -7.97
N ASP A 15 -24.03 -21.97 -7.13
CA ASP A 15 -23.23 -21.87 -5.89
C ASP A 15 -21.84 -21.27 -6.18
N ASP A 16 -21.31 -21.48 -7.37
CA ASP A 16 -20.05 -20.92 -7.85
C ASP A 16 -20.06 -19.40 -7.97
N PHE A 17 -21.18 -18.79 -8.37
CA PHE A 17 -21.29 -17.33 -8.46
C PHE A 17 -21.21 -16.69 -7.07
N PHE A 18 -21.95 -17.22 -6.09
CA PHE A 18 -21.93 -16.73 -4.71
C PHE A 18 -20.57 -16.94 -4.06
N ARG A 19 -19.94 -18.09 -4.28
CA ARG A 19 -18.59 -18.36 -3.79
C ARG A 19 -17.57 -17.39 -4.36
N ARG A 20 -17.65 -17.05 -5.63
CA ARG A 20 -16.76 -16.05 -6.26
C ARG A 20 -16.98 -14.63 -5.72
N CYS A 21 -18.24 -14.19 -5.58
CA CYS A 21 -18.55 -12.90 -4.97
C CYS A 21 -18.05 -12.83 -3.52
N PHE A 22 -18.34 -13.84 -2.72
CA PHE A 22 -17.89 -13.93 -1.34
C PHE A 22 -16.35 -13.90 -1.22
N LEU A 23 -15.67 -14.69 -2.03
CA LEU A 23 -14.20 -14.72 -2.06
C LEU A 23 -13.62 -13.35 -2.46
N TYR A 24 -14.19 -12.70 -3.47
CA TYR A 24 -13.77 -11.37 -3.91
C TYR A 24 -13.85 -10.34 -2.77
N GLU A 25 -14.96 -10.32 -2.03
CA GLU A 25 -15.15 -9.38 -0.92
C GLU A 25 -14.13 -9.57 0.20
N TRP A 26 -13.83 -10.82 0.55
CA TRP A 26 -12.81 -11.12 1.56
C TRP A 26 -11.40 -10.73 1.10
N VAL A 27 -11.04 -11.08 -0.13
CA VAL A 27 -9.72 -10.71 -0.68
C VAL A 27 -9.59 -9.18 -0.77
N LEU A 28 -10.66 -8.47 -1.16
CA LEU A 28 -10.69 -7.01 -1.19
C LEU A 28 -10.53 -6.42 0.21
N ALA A 29 -11.23 -6.97 1.22
CA ALA A 29 -11.12 -6.50 2.60
C ALA A 29 -9.68 -6.65 3.14
N PHE A 30 -9.06 -7.82 2.95
CA PHE A 30 -7.67 -8.05 3.36
C PHE A 30 -6.68 -7.19 2.56
N HIS A 31 -6.93 -6.97 1.26
CA HIS A 31 -6.13 -6.04 0.46
C HIS A 31 -6.19 -4.62 1.03
N LEU A 32 -7.38 -4.12 1.37
CA LEU A 32 -7.54 -2.79 1.95
C LEU A 32 -6.85 -2.67 3.32
N ILE A 33 -6.97 -3.70 4.18
CA ILE A 33 -6.25 -3.74 5.47
C ILE A 33 -4.74 -3.66 5.23
N ALA A 34 -4.21 -4.44 4.29
CA ALA A 34 -2.79 -4.42 3.96
C ALA A 34 -2.34 -3.05 3.43
N VAL A 35 -3.13 -2.41 2.56
CA VAL A 35 -2.87 -1.04 2.05
C VAL A 35 -2.80 -0.04 3.21
N ILE A 36 -3.78 -0.08 4.13
CA ILE A 36 -3.82 0.82 5.30
C ILE A 36 -2.58 0.63 6.16
N CYS A 37 -2.22 -0.63 6.49
CA CYS A 37 -1.02 -0.93 7.29
C CYS A 37 0.27 -0.47 6.59
N TRP A 38 0.37 -0.66 5.28
CA TRP A 38 1.54 -0.22 4.51
C TRP A 38 1.68 1.30 4.51
N PHE A 39 0.62 2.05 4.20
CA PHE A 39 0.65 3.51 4.27
C PHE A 39 0.91 4.03 5.67
N ALA A 40 0.30 3.44 6.71
CA ALA A 40 0.55 3.84 8.10
C ALA A 40 2.04 3.71 8.45
N ALA A 41 2.69 2.62 8.05
CA ALA A 41 4.12 2.44 8.25
C ALA A 41 4.96 3.43 7.44
N LEU A 42 4.61 3.70 6.17
CA LEU A 42 5.29 4.67 5.33
C LEU A 42 5.14 6.10 5.85
N PHE A 43 4.00 6.47 6.46
CA PHE A 43 3.81 7.77 7.11
C PHE A 43 4.66 7.94 8.36
N TYR A 44 4.85 6.88 9.11
CA TYR A 44 5.56 6.98 10.38
C TYR A 44 7.08 6.84 10.23
N LEU A 45 7.56 6.06 9.27
CA LEU A 45 8.99 5.78 9.09
C LEU A 45 9.85 7.03 8.80
N PRO A 46 9.52 7.91 7.82
CA PRO A 46 10.31 9.12 7.60
C PRO A 46 10.24 10.10 8.76
N ARG A 47 9.17 10.07 9.55
CA ARG A 47 9.04 10.87 10.76
C ARG A 47 10.04 10.41 11.83
N LEU A 48 10.27 9.10 11.95
CA LEU A 48 11.33 8.57 12.80
C LEU A 48 12.71 9.03 12.32
N PHE A 49 12.97 9.06 11.00
CA PHE A 49 14.23 9.58 10.44
C PHE A 49 14.48 11.04 10.83
N VAL A 50 13.43 11.89 10.85
CA VAL A 50 13.56 13.28 11.30
C VAL A 50 14.07 13.34 12.74
N TYR A 51 13.46 12.59 13.65
CA TYR A 51 13.85 12.57 15.06
C TYR A 51 15.22 11.92 15.27
N HIS A 52 15.52 10.86 14.51
CA HIS A 52 16.82 10.20 14.55
C HIS A 52 17.96 11.19 14.23
N VAL A 53 17.81 11.95 13.12
CA VAL A 53 18.82 12.97 12.71
C VAL A 53 18.93 14.13 13.71
N MET A 54 17.87 14.42 14.47
CA MET A 54 17.85 15.50 15.47
C MET A 54 18.35 15.06 16.84
N SER A 55 18.66 13.77 17.03
CA SER A 55 19.11 13.23 18.33
C SER A 55 20.62 13.28 18.43
N ASP A 56 21.14 13.81 19.55
CA ASP A 56 22.57 13.92 19.83
C ASP A 56 23.07 12.86 20.83
N ASP A 57 22.15 12.19 21.56
CA ASP A 57 22.50 11.18 22.55
C ASP A 57 22.47 9.76 21.99
N SER A 58 23.45 8.95 22.39
CA SER A 58 23.59 7.56 21.90
C SER A 58 22.40 6.67 22.22
N LEU A 59 21.76 6.86 23.36
CA LEU A 59 20.63 6.04 23.79
C LEU A 59 19.40 6.26 22.90
N SER A 60 19.11 7.52 22.53
CA SER A 60 18.04 7.85 21.59
C SER A 60 18.33 7.31 20.20
N ILE A 61 19.55 7.47 19.71
CA ILE A 61 19.98 6.94 18.40
C ILE A 61 19.78 5.43 18.33
N GLU A 62 20.25 4.67 19.34
CA GLU A 62 20.05 3.21 19.39
C GLU A 62 18.56 2.82 19.39
N ARG A 63 17.72 3.56 20.13
CA ARG A 63 16.27 3.33 20.13
C ARG A 63 15.65 3.56 18.76
N PHE A 64 16.00 4.64 18.07
CA PHE A 64 15.51 4.91 16.72
C PHE A 64 15.91 3.83 15.72
N ILE A 65 17.16 3.36 15.75
CA ILE A 65 17.63 2.25 14.90
C ILE A 65 16.76 1.00 15.11
N VAL A 66 16.42 0.67 16.34
CA VAL A 66 15.58 -0.50 16.65
C VAL A 66 14.13 -0.27 16.18
N MET A 67 13.56 0.91 16.44
CA MET A 67 12.20 1.25 16.06
C MET A 67 12.01 1.25 14.54
N GLU A 68 12.89 1.91 13.82
CA GLU A 68 12.90 1.99 12.36
C GLU A 68 12.98 0.60 11.72
N ARG A 69 13.92 -0.24 12.20
CA ARG A 69 14.08 -1.60 11.72
C ARG A 69 12.84 -2.46 11.98
N LYS A 70 12.26 -2.38 13.18
CA LYS A 70 11.06 -3.14 13.54
C LYS A 70 9.86 -2.69 12.72
N LEU A 71 9.69 -1.39 12.53
CA LEU A 71 8.60 -0.84 11.72
C LEU A 71 8.74 -1.25 10.25
N TYR A 72 9.93 -1.11 9.67
CA TYR A 72 10.18 -1.46 8.28
C TYR A 72 10.01 -2.96 8.01
N ASN A 73 10.69 -3.81 8.78
CA ASN A 73 10.67 -5.25 8.56
C ASN A 73 9.39 -5.93 9.10
N GLY A 74 8.83 -5.44 10.20
CA GLY A 74 7.69 -6.07 10.86
C GLY A 74 6.33 -5.63 10.36
N ILE A 75 6.21 -4.41 9.81
CA ILE A 75 4.94 -3.87 9.35
C ILE A 75 5.01 -3.45 7.88
N ALA A 76 5.92 -2.55 7.51
CA ALA A 76 5.95 -1.97 6.18
C ALA A 76 6.14 -3.02 5.08
N THR A 77 7.16 -3.86 5.20
CA THR A 77 7.50 -4.87 4.17
C THR A 77 6.45 -5.97 4.06
N PRO A 78 5.98 -6.61 5.14
CA PRO A 78 4.90 -7.60 5.04
C PRO A 78 3.60 -7.03 4.46
N SER A 79 3.23 -5.82 4.85
CA SER A 79 2.03 -5.16 4.34
C SER A 79 2.16 -4.78 2.86
N MET A 80 3.34 -4.35 2.41
CA MET A 80 3.63 -4.13 0.99
C MET A 80 3.44 -5.42 0.20
N ILE A 81 4.04 -6.52 0.65
CA ILE A 81 3.94 -7.82 -0.03
C ILE A 81 2.48 -8.27 -0.09
N ALA A 82 1.76 -8.21 1.04
CA ALA A 82 0.35 -8.57 1.10
C ALA A 82 -0.50 -7.69 0.15
N THR A 83 -0.24 -6.39 0.10
CA THR A 83 -0.92 -5.45 -0.81
C THR A 83 -0.73 -5.86 -2.27
N VAL A 84 0.50 -6.16 -2.67
CA VAL A 84 0.81 -6.53 -4.06
C VAL A 84 0.21 -7.89 -4.42
N VAL A 85 0.35 -8.88 -3.56
CA VAL A 85 -0.16 -10.25 -3.79
C VAL A 85 -1.69 -10.26 -3.86
N LEU A 86 -2.37 -9.66 -2.88
CA LEU A 86 -3.83 -9.60 -2.86
C LEU A 86 -4.38 -8.71 -3.98
N GLY A 87 -3.71 -7.61 -4.29
CA GLY A 87 -4.06 -6.76 -5.43
C GLY A 87 -3.92 -7.48 -6.76
N GLY A 88 -2.84 -8.24 -6.96
CA GLY A 88 -2.64 -9.08 -8.14
C GLY A 88 -3.71 -10.17 -8.25
N TRP A 89 -4.11 -10.77 -7.13
CA TRP A 89 -5.20 -11.75 -7.11
C TRP A 89 -6.53 -11.12 -7.55
N LEU A 90 -6.91 -9.94 -7.01
CA LEU A 90 -8.12 -9.23 -7.44
C LEU A 90 -8.12 -8.93 -8.94
N VAL A 91 -6.99 -8.51 -9.49
CA VAL A 91 -6.84 -8.24 -10.93
C VAL A 91 -7.02 -9.53 -11.74
N SER A 92 -6.45 -10.65 -11.28
CA SER A 92 -6.56 -11.94 -11.98
C SER A 92 -7.99 -12.46 -12.11
N MET A 93 -8.91 -12.01 -11.25
CA MET A 93 -10.34 -12.38 -11.33
C MET A 93 -11.08 -11.73 -12.50
N SER A 94 -10.55 -10.62 -13.07
CA SER A 94 -11.15 -9.89 -14.19
C SER A 94 -10.08 -9.15 -15.00
N LEU A 95 -9.08 -9.89 -15.47
CA LEU A 95 -7.85 -9.35 -16.06
C LEU A 95 -8.11 -8.42 -17.24
N ASP A 96 -8.94 -8.85 -18.21
CA ASP A 96 -9.25 -8.09 -19.42
C ASP A 96 -9.91 -6.75 -19.10
N TYR A 97 -10.81 -6.74 -18.10
CA TYR A 97 -11.45 -5.52 -17.62
C TYR A 97 -10.42 -4.54 -17.06
N TYR A 98 -9.58 -4.98 -16.13
CA TYR A 98 -8.63 -4.07 -15.46
C TYR A 98 -7.56 -3.55 -16.43
N LEU A 99 -7.03 -4.39 -17.30
CA LEU A 99 -5.98 -3.98 -18.25
C LEU A 99 -6.48 -2.99 -19.31
N SER A 100 -7.76 -3.01 -19.66
CA SER A 100 -8.35 -2.06 -20.60
C SER A 100 -8.63 -0.68 -19.98
N GLN A 101 -8.62 -0.55 -18.65
CA GLN A 101 -8.98 0.67 -17.95
C GLN A 101 -7.79 1.59 -17.70
N LEU A 102 -7.83 2.82 -18.19
CA LEU A 102 -6.76 3.80 -18.02
C LEU A 102 -6.52 4.16 -16.52
N TRP A 103 -7.59 4.28 -15.74
CA TRP A 103 -7.47 4.57 -14.30
C TRP A 103 -6.68 3.47 -13.56
N PHE A 104 -6.83 2.21 -13.99
CA PHE A 104 -6.11 1.09 -13.40
C PHE A 104 -4.63 1.10 -13.79
N GLN A 105 -4.31 1.39 -15.06
CA GLN A 105 -2.93 1.50 -15.54
C GLN A 105 -2.16 2.59 -14.79
N LEU A 106 -2.79 3.77 -14.60
CA LEU A 106 -2.24 4.88 -13.83
C LEU A 106 -2.04 4.49 -12.36
N LYS A 107 -3.04 3.82 -11.74
CA LYS A 107 -2.89 3.28 -10.38
C LYS A 107 -1.71 2.31 -10.29
N ALA A 108 -1.58 1.37 -11.22
CA ALA A 108 -0.49 0.40 -11.23
C ALA A 108 0.88 1.08 -11.32
N LEU A 109 1.02 2.10 -12.18
CA LEU A 109 2.22 2.91 -12.28
C LEU A 109 2.55 3.60 -10.94
N LEU A 110 1.57 4.24 -10.29
CA LEU A 110 1.77 4.89 -8.99
C LEU A 110 2.18 3.87 -7.92
N VAL A 111 1.62 2.68 -7.92
CA VAL A 111 2.02 1.61 -6.98
C VAL A 111 3.46 1.17 -7.22
N VAL A 112 3.91 1.04 -8.46
CA VAL A 112 5.32 0.73 -8.78
C VAL A 112 6.26 1.81 -8.26
N ILE A 113 5.91 3.10 -8.44
CA ILE A 113 6.71 4.20 -7.92
C ILE A 113 6.70 4.20 -6.37
N LEU A 114 5.56 3.89 -5.75
CA LEU A 114 5.45 3.78 -4.29
C LEU A 114 6.30 2.62 -3.73
N ILE A 115 6.42 1.51 -4.45
CA ILE A 115 7.37 0.43 -4.13
C ILE A 115 8.81 0.95 -4.20
N GLY A 116 9.14 1.75 -5.22
CA GLY A 116 10.44 2.45 -5.29
C GLY A 116 10.69 3.33 -4.06
N TYR A 117 9.70 4.09 -3.63
CA TYR A 117 9.74 4.88 -2.40
C TYR A 117 9.96 4.01 -1.15
N HIS A 118 9.29 2.86 -1.05
CA HIS A 118 9.51 1.90 0.05
C HIS A 118 10.97 1.43 0.12
N PHE A 119 11.60 1.12 -1.02
CA PHE A 119 13.02 0.76 -1.04
C PHE A 119 13.96 1.95 -0.78
N ALA A 120 13.56 3.18 -1.15
CA ALA A 120 14.29 4.38 -0.76
C ALA A 120 14.28 4.56 0.77
N CYS A 121 13.17 4.28 1.45
CA CYS A 121 13.13 4.23 2.92
C CYS A 121 14.13 3.22 3.48
N ALA A 122 14.25 2.03 2.89
CA ALA A 122 15.26 1.04 3.31
C ALA A 122 16.69 1.55 3.15
N ALA A 123 16.96 2.29 2.06
CA ALA A 123 18.29 2.86 1.84
C ALA A 123 18.63 3.93 2.90
N HIS A 124 17.66 4.80 3.23
CA HIS A 124 17.85 5.79 4.30
C HIS A 124 18.01 5.14 5.68
N LEU A 125 17.19 4.14 6.00
CA LEU A 125 17.31 3.38 7.24
C LEU A 125 18.72 2.78 7.42
N ARG A 126 19.28 2.20 6.35
CA ARG A 126 20.65 1.66 6.38
C ARG A 126 21.68 2.75 6.63
N LYS A 127 21.61 3.89 5.93
CA LYS A 127 22.51 5.01 6.10
C LYS A 127 22.47 5.62 7.50
N LEU A 128 21.28 5.72 8.09
CA LEU A 128 21.10 6.20 9.45
C LEU A 128 21.70 5.22 10.47
N ARG A 129 21.40 3.93 10.32
CA ARG A 129 21.96 2.88 11.18
C ARG A 129 23.49 2.87 11.14
N ASP A 130 24.09 3.04 9.96
CA ASP A 130 25.53 2.94 9.76
C ASP A 130 26.25 4.28 10.06
N GLY A 131 25.51 5.32 10.47
CA GLY A 131 26.06 6.64 10.81
C GLY A 131 26.62 7.44 9.62
N VAL A 132 26.28 7.03 8.38
CA VAL A 132 26.79 7.66 7.14
C VAL A 132 25.71 8.54 6.45
N ASN A 133 24.72 8.98 7.21
CA ASN A 133 23.66 9.83 6.67
C ASN A 133 24.15 11.28 6.55
N GLU A 134 24.03 11.85 5.34
CA GLU A 134 24.34 13.25 5.02
C GLU A 134 23.08 14.13 4.88
N LYS A 135 21.87 13.54 5.01
CA LYS A 135 20.63 14.24 4.80
C LYS A 135 20.17 14.93 6.08
N SER A 136 19.69 16.19 5.93
CA SER A 136 19.16 16.96 7.04
C SER A 136 17.74 16.51 7.45
N HIS A 137 17.31 16.92 8.63
CA HIS A 137 15.93 16.71 9.10
C HIS A 137 14.89 17.38 8.16
N VAL A 138 15.23 18.50 7.50
CA VAL A 138 14.35 19.17 6.54
C VAL A 138 14.12 18.30 5.31
N TYR A 139 15.15 17.61 4.81
CA TYR A 139 15.00 16.65 3.72
C TYR A 139 14.00 15.55 4.07
N PHE A 140 14.08 14.96 5.28
CA PHE A 140 13.16 13.90 5.69
C PHE A 140 11.73 14.40 5.93
N ARG A 141 11.54 15.66 6.33
CA ARG A 141 10.21 16.28 6.37
C ARG A 141 9.59 16.35 4.98
N LEU A 142 10.33 16.89 4.00
CA LEU A 142 9.84 16.94 2.62
C LEU A 142 9.62 15.53 2.03
N PHE A 143 10.54 14.60 2.30
CA PHE A 143 10.41 13.21 1.90
C PHE A 143 9.14 12.56 2.47
N ASN A 144 8.72 12.94 3.68
CA ASN A 144 7.47 12.47 4.29
C ASN A 144 6.20 12.95 3.56
N GLU A 145 6.23 14.07 2.85
CA GLU A 145 5.03 14.57 2.13
C GLU A 145 4.77 13.82 0.83
N VAL A 146 5.79 13.18 0.26
CA VAL A 146 5.69 12.48 -1.03
C VAL A 146 4.64 11.38 -1.00
N GLN A 147 4.58 10.58 0.06
CA GLN A 147 3.62 9.48 0.18
C GLN A 147 2.17 9.95 0.33
N VAL A 148 1.95 11.15 0.90
CA VAL A 148 0.61 11.75 0.99
C VAL A 148 0.04 11.96 -0.40
N LEU A 149 0.86 12.48 -1.33
CA LEU A 149 0.46 12.70 -2.73
C LEU A 149 0.10 11.37 -3.41
N PHE A 150 0.87 10.30 -3.16
CA PHE A 150 0.55 8.97 -3.69
C PHE A 150 -0.76 8.43 -3.12
N LEU A 151 -1.01 8.59 -1.81
CA LEU A 151 -2.26 8.15 -1.20
C LEU A 151 -3.45 8.85 -1.84
N VAL A 152 -3.41 10.18 -1.93
CA VAL A 152 -4.50 10.99 -2.49
C VAL A 152 -4.74 10.59 -3.96
N ALA A 153 -3.69 10.52 -4.77
CA ALA A 153 -3.81 10.17 -6.18
C ALA A 153 -4.39 8.76 -6.39
N ILE A 154 -3.90 7.75 -5.63
CA ILE A 154 -4.39 6.38 -5.75
C ILE A 154 -5.85 6.28 -5.31
N VAL A 155 -6.24 6.94 -4.20
CA VAL A 155 -7.63 6.92 -3.72
C VAL A 155 -8.58 7.57 -4.72
N ILE A 156 -8.21 8.73 -5.29
CA ILE A 156 -9.01 9.39 -6.33
C ILE A 156 -9.18 8.47 -7.55
N LEU A 157 -8.11 7.86 -8.04
CA LEU A 157 -8.16 6.96 -9.19
C LEU A 157 -9.08 5.75 -8.95
N VAL A 158 -9.09 5.21 -7.73
CA VAL A 158 -9.90 4.02 -7.40
C VAL A 158 -11.37 4.34 -7.17
N ILE A 159 -11.66 5.47 -6.52
CA ILE A 159 -13.04 5.84 -6.14
C ILE A 159 -13.73 6.59 -7.27
N VAL A 160 -13.09 7.62 -7.82
CA VAL A 160 -13.69 8.47 -8.86
C VAL A 160 -13.62 7.81 -10.23
N LYS A 161 -12.61 6.95 -10.47
CA LYS A 161 -12.35 6.29 -11.75
C LYS A 161 -12.43 7.28 -12.93
N PRO A 162 -11.69 8.39 -12.88
CA PRO A 162 -11.68 9.30 -14.02
C PRO A 162 -11.22 8.50 -15.25
N PHE A 163 -11.87 8.69 -16.35
CA PHE A 163 -11.60 7.96 -17.62
C PHE A 163 -12.12 6.50 -17.67
N ALA A 164 -13.09 6.10 -16.83
CA ALA A 164 -13.77 4.81 -16.93
C ALA A 164 -14.90 4.86 -17.99
#